data_82a833cd3b95416071c9561c3e4c9fa7
#
_entry.id   82a833cd3b95416071c9561c3e4c9fa7
#
_cell.length_a   1.000
_cell.length_b   1.000
_cell.length_c   1.000
_cell.angle_alpha   90.00
_cell.angle_beta   90.00
_cell.angle_gamma   90.00
#
_symmetry.space_group_name_H-M   'P 1'
#
loop_
_entity.id
_entity.type
_entity.pdbx_description
1 polymer ?
#
loop_
_entity_poly.entity_id
_entity_poly.type
_entity_poly.pdbx_seq_one_letter_code
_entity_poly.pdbx_strand_id
1 'polypeptide(L)' 'MAETINALVLDLVEWIARVPRPYSEVIETWRTSCPRLTIWEDAVEAGYVARQTRAGAGPMVTVTEDGERLVRAHGRM' A
#
# COMPACT_ATOMS: atom_id res chain seq x y z
N MET A 1 1.39 -24.20 3.62
CA MET A 1 1.12 -23.69 2.33
C MET A 1 1.43 -22.21 2.22
N ALA A 2 2.19 -21.85 1.27
CA ALA A 2 2.59 -20.48 1.14
C ALA A 2 1.46 -19.68 0.52
N GLU A 3 1.25 -18.51 1.04
CA GLU A 3 0.34 -17.59 0.45
C GLU A 3 1.04 -16.83 -0.64
N THR A 4 0.40 -16.73 -1.77
CA THR A 4 0.94 -15.99 -2.88
C THR A 4 0.50 -14.55 -2.72
N ILE A 5 1.47 -13.66 -2.47
CA ILE A 5 1.15 -12.25 -2.41
C ILE A 5 0.86 -11.75 -3.81
N ASN A 6 -0.15 -10.91 -3.91
CA ASN A 6 -0.46 -10.29 -5.18
C ASN A 6 0.66 -9.32 -5.55
N ALA A 7 1.19 -9.46 -6.76
CA ALA A 7 2.29 -8.63 -7.20
C ALA A 7 1.91 -7.15 -7.20
N LEU A 8 0.65 -6.84 -7.46
CA LEU A 8 0.20 -5.44 -7.46
C LEU A 8 0.17 -4.89 -6.04
N VAL A 9 -0.20 -5.73 -5.07
CA VAL A 9 -0.15 -5.29 -3.67
C VAL A 9 1.29 -5.01 -3.28
N LEU A 10 2.21 -5.88 -3.67
CA LEU A 10 3.61 -5.68 -3.36
C LEU A 10 4.13 -4.40 -4.00
N ASP A 11 3.75 -4.14 -5.25
CA ASP A 11 4.14 -2.90 -5.93
C ASP A 11 3.61 -1.67 -5.18
N LEU A 12 2.37 -1.73 -4.74
CA LEU A 12 1.79 -0.62 -3.99
C LEU A 12 2.54 -0.37 -2.69
N VAL A 13 2.82 -1.43 -1.96
CA VAL A 13 3.51 -1.31 -0.68
C VAL A 13 4.91 -0.73 -0.89
N GLU A 14 5.61 -1.20 -1.90
CA GLU A 14 6.94 -0.67 -2.22
C GLU A 14 6.87 0.81 -2.58
N TRP A 15 5.89 1.18 -3.38
CA TRP A 15 5.73 2.56 -3.82
C TRP A 15 5.52 3.49 -2.62
N ILE A 16 4.69 3.07 -1.67
CA ILE A 16 4.42 3.86 -0.49
C ILE A 16 5.61 3.84 0.46
N ALA A 17 6.34 2.73 0.52
CA ALA A 17 7.49 2.64 1.41
C ALA A 17 8.59 3.62 0.99
N ARG A 18 8.68 3.95 -0.27
CA ARG A 18 9.68 4.90 -0.74
C ARG A 18 9.37 6.31 -0.27
N VAL A 19 8.12 6.71 -0.38
CA VAL A 19 7.68 8.05 0.02
C VAL A 19 6.22 7.96 0.44
N PRO A 20 5.84 8.42 1.63
CA PRO A 20 4.43 8.49 1.98
C PRO A 20 3.67 9.36 0.98
N ARG A 21 2.43 9.00 0.69
CA ARG A 21 1.64 9.65 -0.35
C ARG A 21 0.30 10.10 0.20
N PRO A 22 -0.26 11.18 -0.34
CA PRO A 22 -1.63 11.55 0.01
C PRO A 22 -2.59 10.45 -0.42
N TYR A 23 -3.63 10.25 0.39
CA TYR A 23 -4.60 9.20 0.10
C TYR A 23 -5.22 9.38 -1.28
N SER A 24 -5.51 10.64 -1.67
CA SER A 24 -6.10 10.88 -2.97
C SER A 24 -5.18 10.44 -4.10
N GLU A 25 -3.87 10.64 -3.94
CA GLU A 25 -2.92 10.21 -4.96
C GLU A 25 -2.87 8.68 -5.04
N VAL A 26 -2.93 8.01 -3.90
CA VAL A 26 -2.91 6.56 -3.88
C VAL A 26 -4.11 6.00 -4.62
N ILE A 27 -5.29 6.51 -4.31
CA ILE A 27 -6.51 6.05 -4.95
C ILE A 27 -6.48 6.33 -6.43
N GLU A 28 -6.01 7.51 -6.83
CA GLU A 28 -5.95 7.88 -8.24
C GLU A 28 -5.00 6.97 -9.01
N THR A 29 -3.83 6.72 -8.42
CA THR A 29 -2.79 5.95 -9.10
C THR A 29 -3.15 4.48 -9.18
N TRP A 30 -3.75 3.94 -8.12
CA TRP A 30 -4.01 2.51 -8.02
C TRP A 30 -5.46 2.14 -8.26
N ARG A 31 -6.22 3.07 -8.78
CA ARG A 31 -7.57 2.79 -9.19
C ARG A 31 -7.52 1.97 -10.48
N THR A 32 -8.27 0.89 -10.51
CA THR A 32 -8.29 0.03 -11.67
C THR A 32 -9.62 0.18 -12.38
N SER A 33 -9.64 -0.14 -13.65
CA SER A 33 -10.89 -0.16 -14.39
C SER A 33 -11.72 -1.40 -14.07
N CYS A 34 -11.12 -2.36 -13.41
CA CYS A 34 -11.83 -3.56 -12.99
C CYS A 34 -12.27 -3.41 -11.54
N PRO A 35 -13.58 -3.36 -11.27
CA PRO A 35 -14.03 -3.14 -9.90
C PRO A 35 -13.73 -4.29 -8.95
N ARG A 36 -13.30 -5.43 -9.46
CA ARG A 36 -12.94 -6.55 -8.61
C ARG A 36 -11.55 -6.45 -8.04
N LEU A 37 -10.73 -5.56 -8.60
CA LEU A 37 -9.36 -5.41 -8.11
C LEU A 37 -9.35 -4.38 -7.01
N THR A 38 -9.15 -4.86 -5.79
CA THR A 38 -9.16 -4.02 -4.61
C THR A 38 -7.78 -3.98 -4.00
N ILE A 39 -6.81 -3.54 -4.81
CA ILE A 39 -5.40 -3.58 -4.40
C ILE A 39 -5.20 -2.78 -3.12
N TRP A 40 -5.81 -1.59 -3.06
CA TRP A 40 -5.70 -0.75 -1.87
C TRP A 40 -6.29 -1.45 -0.65
N GLU A 41 -7.50 -2.00 -0.81
CA GLU A 41 -8.16 -2.63 0.31
C GLU A 41 -7.43 -3.87 0.77
N ASP A 42 -6.87 -4.63 -0.18
CA ASP A 42 -6.10 -5.80 0.18
C ASP A 42 -4.88 -5.42 1.00
N ALA A 43 -4.19 -4.34 0.62
CA ALA A 43 -3.02 -3.91 1.35
C ALA A 43 -3.38 -3.44 2.76
N VAL A 44 -4.50 -2.74 2.88
CA VAL A 44 -4.95 -2.26 4.19
C VAL A 44 -5.36 -3.43 5.07
N GLU A 45 -6.13 -4.36 4.50
CA GLU A 45 -6.62 -5.49 5.27
C GLU A 45 -5.48 -6.37 5.74
N ALA A 46 -4.47 -6.52 4.92
CA ALA A 46 -3.30 -7.31 5.30
C ALA A 46 -2.40 -6.59 6.30
N GLY A 47 -2.64 -5.29 6.52
CA GLY A 47 -1.87 -4.54 7.50
C GLY A 47 -0.57 -4.00 6.98
N TYR A 48 -0.41 -3.89 5.66
CA TYR A 48 0.85 -3.42 5.08
C TYR A 48 0.93 -1.90 4.96
N VAL A 49 -0.21 -1.22 4.89
CA VAL A 49 -0.26 0.23 4.79
C VAL A 49 -1.31 0.76 5.74
N ALA A 50 -1.17 2.04 6.09
CA ALA A 50 -2.09 2.68 7.00
C ALA A 50 -2.37 4.09 6.51
N ARG A 51 -3.59 4.56 6.77
CA ARG A 51 -3.97 5.91 6.45
C ARG A 51 -3.93 6.73 7.73
N GLN A 52 -3.24 7.85 7.68
CA GLN A 52 -3.12 8.75 8.82
C GLN A 52 -3.54 10.13 8.39
N THR A 53 -4.24 10.81 9.28
CA THR A 53 -4.67 12.19 9.05
C THR A 53 -3.66 13.12 9.70
N ARG A 54 -3.14 14.05 8.92
CA ARG A 54 -2.20 15.05 9.43
C ARG A 54 -2.85 16.41 9.35
N ALA A 55 -2.61 17.22 10.37
CA ALA A 55 -3.16 18.54 10.41
C ALA A 55 -2.66 19.34 9.20
N GLY A 56 -3.60 19.92 8.46
CA GLY A 56 -3.28 20.76 7.33
C GLY A 56 -2.88 20.05 6.07
N ALA A 57 -2.71 18.72 6.11
CA ALA A 57 -2.24 17.98 4.94
C ALA A 57 -3.26 16.94 4.47
N GLY A 58 -4.33 16.74 5.23
CA GLY A 58 -5.31 15.72 4.88
C GLY A 58 -4.78 14.31 5.13
N PRO A 59 -5.52 13.29 4.66
CA PRO A 59 -5.10 11.91 4.90
C PRO A 59 -3.86 11.56 4.09
N MET A 60 -2.91 10.95 4.78
CA MET A 60 -1.68 10.45 4.17
C MET A 60 -1.62 8.95 4.32
N VAL A 61 -0.99 8.29 3.37
CA VAL A 61 -0.80 6.84 3.41
C VAL A 61 0.67 6.55 3.69
N THR A 62 0.91 5.70 4.68
CA THR A 62 2.26 5.31 5.06
C THR A 62 2.35 3.80 5.10
N VAL A 63 3.57 3.28 4.97
CA VAL A 63 3.79 1.85 5.09
C VAL A 63 3.88 1.51 6.59
N THR A 64 3.34 0.36 6.95
CA THR A 64 3.46 -0.14 8.31
C THR A 64 4.74 -0.93 8.46
N GLU A 65 5.03 -1.32 9.71
CA GLU A 65 6.16 -2.17 9.97
C GLU A 65 6.04 -3.50 9.22
N ASP A 66 4.83 -4.05 9.19
CA ASP A 66 4.60 -5.29 8.45
C ASP A 66 4.81 -5.08 6.96
N GLY A 67 4.42 -3.93 6.45
CA GLY A 67 4.64 -3.62 5.05
C GLY A 67 6.12 -3.51 4.72
N GLU A 68 6.90 -2.91 5.62
CA GLU A 68 8.34 -2.83 5.41
C GLU A 68 8.97 -4.20 5.40
N ARG A 69 8.54 -5.07 6.29
CA ARG A 69 9.06 -6.44 6.31
C ARG A 69 8.74 -7.17 5.02
N LEU A 70 7.54 -6.96 4.51
CA LEU A 70 7.14 -7.59 3.27
C LEU A 70 8.06 -7.17 2.13
N VAL A 71 8.30 -5.87 2.00
CA VAL A 71 9.12 -5.36 0.91
C VAL A 71 10.55 -5.87 1.03
N ARG A 72 11.09 -5.89 2.25
CA ARG A 72 12.43 -6.42 2.45
C ARG A 72 12.51 -7.92 2.15
N ALA A 73 11.48 -8.66 2.54
CA ALA A 73 11.48 -10.10 2.33
C ALA A 73 11.49 -10.43 0.85
N HIS A 74 10.98 -9.54 0.02
CA HIS A 74 10.96 -9.73 -1.42
C HIS A 74 12.11 -9.02 -2.13
N GLY A 75 13.06 -8.52 -1.36
CA GLY A 75 14.26 -7.91 -1.93
C GLY A 75 14.02 -6.60 -2.63
N ARG A 76 13.00 -5.86 -2.22
CA ARG A 76 12.63 -4.62 -2.91
C ARG A 76 13.05 -3.37 -2.18
N MET A 77 13.72 -3.50 -1.05
CA MET A 77 14.25 -2.35 -0.34
C MET A 77 15.72 -2.49 -0.10
#